data_2ee5483d53badc66965c07c6eeae9115
#
_entry.id   2ee5483d53badc66965c07c6eeae9115
#
_cell.length_a   1.000
_cell.length_b   1.000
_cell.length_c   1.000
_cell.angle_alpha   90.00
_cell.angle_beta   90.00
_cell.angle_gamma   90.00
#
_symmetry.space_group_name_H-M   'P 1'
#
loop_
_entity.id
_entity.type
_entity.pdbx_description
1 polymer ?
#
loop_
_entity_poly.entity_id
_entity_poly.type
_entity_poly.pdbx_seq_one_letter_code
_entity_poly.pdbx_strand_id
1 'polypeptide(L)'
;MAPGRSRFDIDAAAREVLGRHGLAEAFGHGTGHGLGIEVHEEPRIARRRPTIDLQDEAVAAGMVFTIEPGAYLPGWGGVRIEDDVVVTETGVDVLTKATTELIEI
;
A
#
# COMPACT_ATOMS: atom_id res chain seq x y z
N MET A 1 1.81 7.06 8.94
CA MET A 1 2.70 5.88 9.00
C MET A 1 3.98 6.25 9.73
N ALA A 2 4.52 5.34 10.51
CA ALA A 2 5.75 5.54 11.28
C ALA A 2 6.37 4.19 11.62
N PRO A 3 7.64 4.13 12.06
CA PRO A 3 8.23 2.89 12.55
C PRO A 3 7.40 2.27 13.68
N GLY A 4 7.33 0.95 13.72
CA GLY A 4 6.55 0.20 14.71
C GLY A 4 5.10 -0.08 14.31
N ARG A 5 4.61 0.46 13.23
CA ARG A 5 3.28 0.15 12.71
C ARG A 5 3.26 -1.25 12.08
N SER A 6 2.21 -2.02 12.39
CA SER A 6 1.98 -3.31 11.76
C SER A 6 1.72 -3.16 10.26
N ARG A 7 2.26 -4.11 9.49
CA ARG A 7 1.95 -4.23 8.06
C ARG A 7 0.45 -4.34 7.80
N PHE A 8 -0.27 -5.02 8.66
CA PHE A 8 -1.72 -5.18 8.54
C PHE A 8 -2.47 -3.89 8.82
N ASP A 9 -2.00 -3.08 9.77
CA ASP A 9 -2.63 -1.79 10.09
C ASP A 9 -2.45 -0.78 8.96
N ILE A 10 -1.30 -0.79 8.31
CA ILE A 10 -1.03 0.08 7.15
C ILE A 10 -1.98 -0.29 6.00
N ASP A 11 -2.12 -1.57 5.70
CA ASP A 11 -3.07 -2.05 4.69
C ASP A 11 -4.52 -1.70 5.08
N ALA A 12 -4.88 -1.91 6.33
CA ALA A 12 -6.22 -1.61 6.83
C ALA A 12 -6.58 -0.13 6.67
N ALA A 13 -5.64 0.77 6.85
CA ALA A 13 -5.87 2.21 6.68
C ALA A 13 -6.29 2.55 5.24
N ALA A 14 -5.65 1.96 4.23
CA ALA A 14 -6.01 2.14 2.84
C ALA A 14 -7.40 1.56 2.53
N ARG A 15 -7.67 0.34 3.01
CA ARG A 15 -8.98 -0.32 2.81
C ARG A 15 -10.12 0.42 3.48
N GLU A 16 -9.88 1.00 4.64
CA GLU A 16 -10.89 1.79 5.34
C GLU A 16 -11.30 3.02 4.53
N VAL A 17 -10.35 3.73 3.95
CA VAL A 17 -10.65 4.89 3.09
C VAL A 17 -11.48 4.47 1.88
N LEU A 18 -11.06 3.43 1.17
CA LEU A 18 -11.82 2.91 0.03
C LEU A 18 -13.21 2.40 0.45
N GLY A 19 -13.31 1.75 1.60
CA GLY A 19 -14.58 1.26 2.14
C GLY A 19 -15.56 2.37 2.44
N ARG A 20 -15.10 3.51 2.96
CA ARG A 20 -15.95 4.69 3.19
C ARG A 20 -16.55 5.27 1.91
N HIS A 21 -15.93 5.00 0.77
CA HIS A 21 -16.39 5.41 -0.56
C HIS A 21 -17.09 4.29 -1.34
N GLY A 22 -17.43 3.19 -0.68
CA GLY A 22 -18.14 2.07 -1.33
C GLY A 22 -17.25 1.22 -2.24
N LEU A 23 -15.93 1.29 -2.11
CA LEU A 23 -14.95 0.64 -2.99
C LEU A 23 -14.18 -0.51 -2.32
N ALA A 24 -14.63 -0.99 -1.17
CA ALA A 24 -13.93 -2.04 -0.41
C ALA A 24 -13.70 -3.30 -1.24
N GLU A 25 -14.71 -3.77 -1.95
CA GLU A 25 -14.64 -4.99 -2.75
C GLU A 25 -13.87 -4.79 -4.08
N ALA A 26 -13.73 -3.54 -4.51
CA ALA A 26 -12.99 -3.20 -5.73
C ALA A 26 -11.47 -3.25 -5.55
N PHE A 27 -10.99 -3.28 -4.31
CA PHE A 27 -9.56 -3.36 -3.98
C PHE A 27 -9.16 -4.79 -3.66
N GLY A 28 -8.67 -5.51 -4.66
CA GLY A 28 -8.44 -6.95 -4.61
C GLY A 28 -7.01 -7.40 -4.29
N HIS A 29 -6.05 -6.50 -4.16
CA HIS A 29 -4.65 -6.85 -3.87
C HIS A 29 -4.12 -6.18 -2.60
N GLY A 30 -2.88 -6.46 -2.22
CA GLY A 30 -2.22 -5.81 -1.09
C GLY A 30 -1.93 -4.33 -1.36
N THR A 31 -1.75 -3.57 -0.28
CA THR A 31 -1.48 -2.12 -0.37
C THR A 31 -0.09 -1.83 -0.90
N GLY A 32 0.89 -2.74 -0.70
CA GLY A 32 2.23 -2.51 -1.20
C GLY A 32 3.20 -3.66 -0.93
N HIS A 33 4.41 -3.46 -1.39
CA HIS A 33 5.50 -4.44 -1.28
C HIS A 33 6.85 -3.74 -1.25
N GLY A 34 7.84 -4.40 -0.66
CA GLY A 34 9.23 -3.97 -0.77
C GLY A 34 9.73 -3.99 -2.21
N LEU A 35 10.72 -3.18 -2.48
CA LEU A 35 11.41 -3.14 -3.75
C LEU A 35 12.89 -2.92 -3.50
N GLY A 36 13.72 -3.48 -4.37
CA GLY A 36 15.17 -3.43 -4.24
C GLY A 36 15.81 -4.19 -5.39
N ILE A 37 16.51 -5.27 -5.11
CA ILE A 37 17.05 -6.13 -6.15
C ILE A 37 15.91 -6.78 -6.95
N GLU A 38 14.87 -7.21 -6.27
CA GLU A 38 13.67 -7.72 -6.91
C GLU A 38 12.59 -6.63 -7.00
N VAL A 39 11.72 -6.73 -8.00
CA VAL A 39 10.58 -5.80 -8.18
C VAL A 39 9.63 -5.92 -6.99
N HIS A 40 9.40 -7.15 -6.51
CA HIS A 40 8.57 -7.46 -5.36
C HIS A 40 9.40 -8.21 -4.33
N GLU A 41 9.59 -7.62 -3.18
CA GLU A 41 10.26 -8.26 -2.04
C GLU A 41 9.63 -7.82 -0.72
N GLU A 42 10.14 -8.32 0.40
CA GLU A 42 9.68 -7.87 1.71
C GLU A 42 10.06 -6.39 1.98
N PRO A 43 9.26 -5.64 2.77
CA PRO A 43 8.06 -6.10 3.47
C PRO A 43 6.83 -6.15 2.55
N ARG A 44 5.93 -7.09 2.80
CA ARG A 44 4.64 -7.14 2.14
C ARG A 44 3.61 -6.39 2.99
N ILE A 45 2.99 -5.38 2.43
CA ILE A 45 1.95 -4.58 3.08
C ILE A 45 0.58 -5.08 2.58
N ALA A 46 -0.06 -5.93 3.37
CA ALA A 46 -1.26 -6.64 2.94
C ALA A 46 -2.19 -6.93 4.13
N ARG A 47 -3.43 -7.27 3.82
CA ARG A 47 -4.37 -7.70 4.85
C ARG A 47 -4.06 -9.13 5.32
N ARG A 48 -4.43 -9.42 6.55
CA ARG A 48 -4.41 -10.79 7.06
C ARG A 48 -5.43 -11.63 6.31
N ARG A 49 -5.01 -12.84 5.90
CA ARG A 49 -5.88 -13.83 5.25
C ARG A 49 -5.71 -15.19 5.92
N PRO A 50 -6.81 -15.93 6.22
CA PRO A 50 -6.71 -17.26 6.85
C PRO A 50 -5.92 -18.27 6.01
N THR A 51 -5.91 -18.12 4.69
CA THR A 51 -5.28 -19.07 3.75
C THR A 51 -3.83 -18.73 3.42
N ILE A 52 -3.32 -17.60 3.91
CA ILE A 52 -1.95 -17.15 3.64
C ILE A 52 -1.25 -16.98 4.98
N ASP A 53 -0.17 -17.75 5.16
CA ASP A 53 0.68 -17.67 6.35
C ASP A 53 1.61 -16.46 6.24
N LEU A 54 1.07 -15.27 6.48
CA LEU A 54 1.81 -14.03 6.57
C LEU A 54 1.81 -13.57 8.03
N GLN A 55 2.99 -13.63 8.65
CA GLN A 55 3.15 -13.18 10.03
C GLN A 55 3.06 -11.66 10.11
N ASP A 56 2.54 -11.17 11.24
CA ASP A 56 2.56 -9.73 11.49
C ASP A 56 4.01 -9.27 11.68
N GLU A 57 4.32 -8.15 11.08
CA GLU A 57 5.64 -7.54 11.17
C GLU A 57 5.48 -6.03 11.20
N ALA A 58 6.17 -5.41 12.14
CA ALA A 58 6.22 -3.95 12.22
C ALA A 58 7.22 -3.41 11.20
N VAL A 59 6.84 -2.33 10.53
CA VAL A 59 7.79 -1.62 9.67
C VAL A 59 8.84 -0.90 10.51
N ALA A 60 10.07 -0.84 10.00
CA ALA A 60 11.21 -0.24 10.66
C ALA A 60 11.85 0.85 9.80
N ALA A 61 12.53 1.77 10.44
CA ALA A 61 13.29 2.81 9.73
C ALA A 61 14.26 2.18 8.73
N GLY A 62 14.34 2.76 7.54
CA GLY A 62 15.14 2.27 6.42
C GLY A 62 14.41 1.34 5.47
N MET A 63 13.25 0.80 5.85
CA MET A 63 12.45 -0.01 4.93
C MET A 63 11.89 0.86 3.79
N VAL A 64 11.96 0.33 2.57
CA VAL A 64 11.42 0.98 1.36
C VAL A 64 10.39 0.05 0.76
N PHE A 65 9.21 0.58 0.48
CA PHE A 65 8.13 -0.19 -0.13
C PHE A 65 7.15 0.72 -0.87
N THR A 66 6.30 0.10 -1.68
CA THR A 66 5.25 0.80 -2.41
C THR A 66 4.01 0.98 -1.54
N ILE A 67 3.27 2.04 -1.80
CA ILE A 67 1.89 2.24 -1.32
C ILE A 67 1.05 2.46 -2.56
N GLU A 68 0.25 1.46 -2.92
CA GLU A 68 -0.41 1.40 -4.22
C GLU A 68 -1.87 0.93 -4.14
N PRO A 69 -2.71 1.53 -3.29
CA PRO A 69 -4.11 1.16 -3.28
C PRO A 69 -4.76 1.44 -4.63
N GLY A 70 -5.70 0.57 -5.00
CA GLY A 70 -6.41 0.70 -6.27
C GLY A 70 -7.84 0.20 -6.16
N ALA A 71 -8.66 0.66 -7.07
CA ALA A 71 -10.04 0.21 -7.21
C ALA A 71 -10.31 -0.20 -8.66
N TYR A 72 -10.83 -1.40 -8.85
CA TYR A 72 -11.02 -1.99 -10.17
C TYR A 72 -12.46 -2.45 -10.31
N LEU A 73 -13.14 -1.93 -11.32
CA LEU A 73 -14.54 -2.23 -11.61
C LEU A 73 -14.58 -3.07 -12.89
N PRO A 74 -14.83 -4.40 -12.79
CA PRO A 74 -14.84 -5.28 -13.96
C PRO A 74 -15.78 -4.78 -15.04
N GLY A 75 -15.31 -4.80 -16.29
CA GLY A 75 -16.07 -4.33 -17.44
C GLY A 75 -16.13 -2.80 -17.62
N TRP A 76 -15.58 -2.03 -16.67
CA TRP A 76 -15.57 -0.57 -16.73
C TRP A 76 -14.16 0.01 -16.74
N GLY A 77 -13.34 -0.30 -15.75
CA GLY A 77 -12.00 0.22 -15.63
C GLY A 77 -11.49 0.19 -14.19
N GLY A 78 -10.36 0.84 -13.98
CA GLY A 78 -9.76 0.92 -12.66
C GLY A 78 -8.77 2.06 -12.54
N VAL A 79 -8.41 2.38 -11.30
CA VAL A 79 -7.39 3.38 -10.98
C VAL A 79 -6.51 2.84 -9.86
N ARG A 80 -5.19 2.98 -10.02
CA ARG A 80 -4.21 2.75 -8.97
C ARG A 80 -3.29 3.97 -8.92
N ILE A 81 -3.05 4.47 -7.74
CA ILE A 81 -2.06 5.52 -7.49
C ILE A 81 -0.98 4.89 -6.62
N GLU A 82 0.25 4.99 -7.05
CA GLU A 82 1.38 4.31 -6.45
C GLU A 82 2.50 5.28 -6.10
N ASP A 83 2.91 5.25 -4.85
CA ASP A 83 4.08 5.97 -4.36
C ASP A 83 5.08 4.99 -3.75
N ASP A 84 6.36 5.23 -4.00
CA ASP A 84 7.44 4.60 -3.25
C ASP A 84 7.73 5.43 -2.01
N VAL A 85 7.83 4.76 -0.87
CA VAL A 85 8.10 5.42 0.41
C VAL A 85 9.27 4.80 1.12
N VAL A 86 9.99 5.61 1.91
CA VAL A 86 10.97 5.13 2.87
C VAL A 86 10.52 5.48 4.29
N VAL A 87 10.60 4.50 5.18
CA VAL A 87 10.31 4.72 6.60
C VAL A 87 11.51 5.43 7.22
N THR A 88 11.26 6.57 7.87
CA THR A 88 12.26 7.34 8.60
C THR A 88 12.20 7.03 10.09
N GLU A 89 13.07 7.62 10.89
CA GLU A 89 13.06 7.44 12.35
C GLU A 89 11.77 7.93 12.99
N THR A 90 11.08 8.90 12.37
CA THR A 90 9.90 9.56 12.97
C THR A 90 8.63 9.49 12.11
N GLY A 91 8.71 8.92 10.91
CA GLY A 91 7.57 8.91 10.00
C GLY A 91 7.91 8.22 8.69
N VAL A 92 7.56 8.87 7.61
CA VAL A 92 7.78 8.36 6.25
C VAL A 92 8.06 9.50 5.29
N ASP A 93 8.98 9.28 4.35
CA ASP A 93 9.20 10.18 3.23
C ASP A 93 8.68 9.54 1.95
N VAL A 94 7.95 10.31 1.15
CA VAL A 94 7.47 9.90 -0.16
C VAL A 94 8.55 10.19 -1.18
N LEU A 95 9.05 9.15 -1.83
CA LEU A 95 10.13 9.25 -2.83
C LEU A 95 9.60 9.63 -4.21
N THR A 96 8.40 9.17 -4.56
CA THR A 96 7.76 9.47 -5.82
C THR A 96 7.40 10.95 -5.90
N LYS A 97 7.76 11.61 -7.01
CA LYS A 97 7.51 13.04 -7.23
C LYS A 97 6.46 13.30 -8.31
N ALA A 98 5.92 12.25 -8.93
CA ALA A 98 4.85 12.39 -9.90
C ALA A 98 3.58 12.95 -9.24
N THR A 99 2.81 13.73 -9.99
CA THR A 99 1.53 14.23 -9.48
C THR A 99 0.52 13.10 -9.31
N THR A 100 -0.28 13.18 -8.24
CA THR A 100 -1.43 12.29 -8.01
C THR A 100 -2.75 12.94 -8.40
N GLU A 101 -2.69 14.17 -8.93
CA GLU A 101 -3.88 14.90 -9.37
C GLU A 101 -4.43 14.33 -10.68
N LEU A 102 -5.76 14.34 -10.83
CA LEU A 102 -6.40 13.98 -12.07
C LEU A 102 -6.09 15.05 -13.14
N ILE A 103 -5.48 14.60 -14.24
CA ILE A 103 -5.18 15.47 -15.38
C ILE A 103 -6.15 15.12 -16.51
N GLU A 104 -6.93 16.09 -16.93
CA GLU A 104 -7.83 15.98 -18.08
C GLU A 104 -7.16 16.64 -19.29
N ILE A 105 -7.15 15.95 -20.41
CA ILE A 105 -6.55 16.40 -21.67
C ILE A 105 -7.60 16.72 -22.72
#